data_babaf8b8a2f5105bb11d989dab7ed590
#
_entry.id   babaf8b8a2f5105bb11d989dab7ed590
#
_cell.length_a   1.000
_cell.length_b   1.000
_cell.length_c   1.000
_cell.angle_alpha   90.00
_cell.angle_beta   90.00
_cell.angle_gamma   90.00
#
_symmetry.space_group_name_H-M   'P 1'
#
loop_
_entity.id
_entity.type
_entity.pdbx_description
1 polymer ?
#
loop_
_entity_poly.entity_id
_entity_poly.type
_entity_poly.pdbx_seq_one_letter_code
_entity_poly.pdbx_strand_id
1 'polypeptide(L)'
;VFSLVPGAVVEIYLMLGLPYQTEAGALAEAGYGRVLLERHAGRPLDVFLCPMRPFLDPGSVFHDQPEKFGYRLFYRDLDGYARALTRLHWRDGLNYETRWLSRERFVPTCYRAAAAMVEHKVATGRLPTAIAGERLEFLRRTEDLLDRLDGLTPETLGEKLRREVRTYNDQVFAGHALRRDGGPGRLYRYWFETR
;
A
#
# COMPACT_ATOMS: atom_id res chain seq x y z
N VAL A 1 24.12 -12.07 -0.10
CA VAL A 1 23.62 -11.28 1.06
C VAL A 1 23.41 -12.21 2.24
N PHE A 2 22.60 -13.28 2.13
CA PHE A 2 22.26 -14.20 3.24
C PHE A 2 23.48 -14.86 3.91
N SER A 3 24.58 -15.07 3.18
CA SER A 3 25.82 -15.64 3.71
C SER A 3 26.72 -14.61 4.40
N LEU A 4 26.47 -13.31 4.18
CA LEU A 4 27.33 -12.23 4.70
C LEU A 4 26.85 -11.69 6.04
N VAL A 5 25.54 -11.81 6.32
CA VAL A 5 24.93 -11.29 7.55
C VAL A 5 24.02 -12.36 8.15
N PRO A 6 24.50 -13.14 9.12
CA PRO A 6 23.68 -14.14 9.81
C PRO A 6 22.45 -13.50 10.46
N GLY A 7 21.28 -14.11 10.27
CA GLY A 7 20.02 -13.60 10.82
C GLY A 7 19.39 -12.42 10.07
N ALA A 8 19.99 -11.95 8.96
CA ALA A 8 19.39 -10.91 8.14
C ALA A 8 18.15 -11.43 7.42
N VAL A 9 17.09 -10.64 7.43
CA VAL A 9 15.91 -10.82 6.59
C VAL A 9 16.03 -9.87 5.39
N VAL A 10 15.80 -10.38 4.18
CA VAL A 10 15.74 -9.57 2.96
C VAL A 10 14.28 -9.28 2.65
N GLU A 11 13.93 -8.02 2.60
CA GLU A 11 12.61 -7.55 2.18
C GLU A 11 12.70 -6.98 0.76
N ILE A 12 11.86 -7.47 -0.14
CA ILE A 12 11.76 -6.99 -1.51
C ILE A 12 10.44 -6.24 -1.67
N TYR A 13 10.52 -4.98 -2.06
CA TYR A 13 9.36 -4.13 -2.34
C TYR A 13 9.15 -4.04 -3.84
N LEU A 14 8.05 -4.61 -4.33
CA LEU A 14 7.60 -4.46 -5.71
C LEU A 14 6.67 -3.26 -5.78
N MET A 15 6.98 -2.29 -6.62
CA MET A 15 6.29 -1.01 -6.67
C MET A 15 5.12 -1.04 -7.64
N LEU A 16 3.99 -0.46 -7.21
CA LEU A 16 2.81 -0.23 -8.04
C LEU A 16 2.69 1.26 -8.41
N GLY A 17 2.16 1.54 -9.59
CA GLY A 17 1.99 2.92 -10.10
C GLY A 17 3.19 3.43 -10.92
N LEU A 18 4.00 2.53 -11.45
CA LEU A 18 5.14 2.86 -12.30
C LEU A 18 4.70 3.22 -13.74
N PRO A 19 5.54 3.94 -14.50
CA PRO A 19 5.35 4.14 -15.94
C PRO A 19 5.14 2.82 -16.66
N TYR A 20 4.27 2.81 -17.67
CA TYR A 20 3.88 1.63 -18.48
C TYR A 20 3.16 0.52 -17.72
N GLN A 21 2.97 0.63 -16.42
CA GLN A 21 2.28 -0.37 -15.64
C GLN A 21 0.76 -0.23 -15.81
N THR A 22 0.16 -1.24 -16.43
CA THR A 22 -1.30 -1.41 -16.53
C THR A 22 -1.83 -2.12 -15.30
N GLU A 23 -3.15 -2.20 -15.17
CA GLU A 23 -3.79 -3.02 -14.12
C GLU A 23 -3.32 -4.48 -14.17
N ALA A 24 -3.28 -5.08 -15.37
CA ALA A 24 -2.79 -6.44 -15.53
C ALA A 24 -1.29 -6.56 -15.15
N GLY A 25 -0.48 -5.55 -15.49
CA GLY A 25 0.92 -5.49 -15.09
C GLY A 25 1.09 -5.40 -13.57
N ALA A 26 0.29 -4.58 -12.89
CA ALA A 26 0.31 -4.47 -11.44
C ALA A 26 -0.09 -5.79 -10.74
N LEU A 27 -1.07 -6.50 -11.27
CA LEU A 27 -1.45 -7.83 -10.76
C LEU A 27 -0.37 -8.89 -11.05
N ALA A 28 0.31 -8.80 -12.19
CA ALA A 28 1.43 -9.69 -12.53
C ALA A 28 2.63 -9.54 -11.57
N GLU A 29 2.81 -8.36 -10.96
CA GLU A 29 3.83 -8.15 -9.92
C GLU A 29 3.61 -9.08 -8.70
N ALA A 30 2.35 -9.33 -8.31
CA ALA A 30 2.05 -10.31 -7.27
C ALA A 30 2.50 -11.72 -7.67
N GLY A 31 2.27 -12.11 -8.92
CA GLY A 31 2.74 -13.39 -9.49
C GLY A 31 4.27 -13.48 -9.49
N TYR A 32 4.96 -12.40 -9.86
CA TYR A 32 6.42 -12.36 -9.78
C TYR A 32 6.91 -12.48 -8.34
N GLY A 33 6.23 -11.82 -7.40
CA GLY A 33 6.51 -11.99 -5.97
C GLY A 33 6.43 -13.44 -5.51
N ARG A 34 5.42 -14.20 -6.00
CA ARG A 34 5.33 -15.65 -5.75
C ARG A 34 6.57 -16.39 -6.26
N VAL A 35 6.99 -16.12 -7.50
CA VAL A 35 8.20 -16.74 -8.07
C VAL A 35 9.44 -16.49 -7.21
N LEU A 36 9.58 -15.26 -6.67
CA LEU A 36 10.67 -14.93 -5.76
C LEU A 36 10.60 -15.73 -4.46
N LEU A 37 9.42 -15.85 -3.86
CA LEU A 37 9.22 -16.62 -2.63
C LEU A 37 9.51 -18.11 -2.83
N GLU A 38 9.09 -18.70 -3.95
CA GLU A 38 9.35 -20.10 -4.32
C GLU A 38 10.85 -20.35 -4.58
N ARG A 39 11.50 -19.49 -5.37
CA ARG A 39 12.93 -19.60 -5.69
C ARG A 39 13.83 -19.50 -4.45
N HIS A 40 13.36 -18.77 -3.44
CA HIS A 40 14.10 -18.58 -2.19
C HIS A 40 13.43 -19.28 -1.00
N ALA A 41 12.75 -20.41 -1.25
CA ALA A 41 12.19 -21.24 -0.19
C ALA A 41 13.25 -21.58 0.88
N GLY A 42 12.87 -21.50 2.16
CA GLY A 42 13.78 -21.76 3.29
C GLY A 42 14.79 -20.63 3.59
N ARG A 43 14.85 -19.56 2.79
CA ARG A 43 15.70 -18.39 3.08
C ARG A 43 14.86 -17.28 3.77
N PRO A 44 15.46 -16.45 4.63
CA PRO A 44 14.77 -15.34 5.30
C PRO A 44 14.54 -14.18 4.31
N LEU A 45 13.61 -14.38 3.37
CA LEU A 45 13.20 -13.41 2.36
C LEU A 45 11.70 -13.22 2.44
N ASP A 46 11.25 -11.98 2.39
CA ASP A 46 9.85 -11.63 2.22
C ASP A 46 9.64 -10.65 1.06
N VAL A 47 8.45 -10.63 0.48
CA VAL A 47 8.09 -9.79 -0.66
C VAL A 47 6.84 -8.99 -0.31
N PHE A 48 6.90 -7.70 -0.59
CA PHE A 48 5.81 -6.77 -0.37
C PHE A 48 5.43 -6.08 -1.67
N LEU A 49 4.14 -5.85 -1.85
CA LEU A 49 3.64 -4.93 -2.86
C LEU A 49 3.42 -3.58 -2.20
N CYS A 50 4.03 -2.57 -2.75
CA CYS A 50 3.96 -1.23 -2.22
C CYS A 50 3.45 -0.29 -3.33
N PRO A 51 2.31 0.38 -3.16
CA PRO A 51 1.98 1.47 -4.06
C PRO A 51 3.13 2.47 -4.01
N MET A 52 3.55 2.97 -5.19
CA MET A 52 4.42 4.12 -5.19
C MET A 52 3.73 5.21 -4.39
N ARG A 53 4.45 5.81 -3.47
CA ARG A 53 3.98 6.74 -2.44
C ARG A 53 2.82 7.63 -2.88
N PRO A 54 1.95 8.11 -1.96
CA PRO A 54 0.76 8.87 -2.32
C PRO A 54 1.07 10.10 -3.17
N PHE A 55 2.33 10.51 -3.26
CA PHE A 55 2.72 11.60 -4.14
C PHE A 55 4.13 11.37 -4.72
N LEU A 56 4.30 11.87 -5.94
CA LEU A 56 5.62 12.05 -6.51
C LEU A 56 6.27 13.23 -5.80
N ASP A 57 7.44 12.98 -5.21
CA ASP A 57 8.14 13.97 -4.40
C ASP A 57 8.62 15.15 -5.26
N PRO A 58 8.40 16.40 -4.82
CA PRO A 58 9.01 17.57 -5.44
C PRO A 58 10.52 17.41 -5.54
N GLY A 59 11.09 17.76 -6.69
CA GLY A 59 12.50 17.59 -7.01
C GLY A 59 12.86 16.21 -7.54
N SER A 60 11.95 15.24 -7.55
CA SER A 60 12.16 13.98 -8.28
C SER A 60 11.93 14.18 -9.77
N VAL A 61 12.63 13.40 -10.59
CA VAL A 61 12.49 13.49 -12.05
C VAL A 61 11.06 13.22 -12.52
N PHE A 62 10.31 12.39 -11.81
CA PHE A 62 8.91 12.09 -12.13
C PHE A 62 7.97 13.26 -11.79
N HIS A 63 8.28 14.01 -10.74
CA HIS A 63 7.53 15.20 -10.39
C HIS A 63 7.85 16.39 -11.32
N ASP A 64 9.13 16.57 -11.66
CA ASP A 64 9.59 17.73 -12.42
C ASP A 64 9.32 17.59 -13.93
N GLN A 65 9.30 16.35 -14.43
CA GLN A 65 9.05 16.03 -15.85
C GLN A 65 7.96 14.95 -16.01
N PRO A 66 6.77 15.10 -15.39
CA PRO A 66 5.79 14.02 -15.30
C PRO A 66 5.30 13.54 -16.67
N GLU A 67 5.08 14.43 -17.61
CA GLU A 67 4.56 14.10 -18.94
C GLU A 67 5.52 13.18 -19.72
N LYS A 68 6.82 13.36 -19.52
CA LYS A 68 7.86 12.53 -20.13
C LYS A 68 7.75 11.06 -19.70
N PHE A 69 7.29 10.82 -18.48
CA PHE A 69 7.13 9.50 -17.91
C PHE A 69 5.67 9.03 -17.90
N GLY A 70 4.78 9.78 -18.54
CA GLY A 70 3.36 9.44 -18.65
C GLY A 70 2.56 9.64 -17.37
N TYR A 71 3.04 10.49 -16.47
CA TYR A 71 2.29 10.92 -15.30
C TYR A 71 1.47 12.18 -15.59
N ARG A 72 0.32 12.29 -14.94
CA ARG A 72 -0.46 13.51 -14.79
C ARG A 72 -0.54 13.86 -13.32
N LEU A 73 -0.11 15.07 -12.94
CA LEU A 73 -0.17 15.54 -11.56
C LEU A 73 -1.47 16.33 -11.32
N PHE A 74 -2.13 16.05 -10.21
CA PHE A 74 -3.35 16.74 -9.78
C PHE A 74 -3.05 18.01 -8.99
N TYR A 75 -1.94 18.04 -8.27
CA TYR A 75 -1.46 19.19 -7.52
C TYR A 75 0.06 19.10 -7.36
N ARG A 76 0.70 20.27 -7.24
CA ARG A 76 2.17 20.41 -7.16
C ARG A 76 2.61 21.36 -6.05
N ASP A 77 1.69 22.16 -5.54
CA ASP A 77 1.97 23.19 -4.54
C ASP A 77 1.68 22.69 -3.12
N LEU A 78 2.23 23.39 -2.16
CA LEU A 78 2.12 23.04 -0.74
C LEU A 78 0.66 23.02 -0.26
N ASP A 79 -0.17 23.93 -0.78
CA ASP A 79 -1.61 23.99 -0.44
C ASP A 79 -2.36 22.76 -0.97
N GLY A 80 -2.03 22.30 -2.16
CA GLY A 80 -2.56 21.06 -2.72
C GLY A 80 -2.21 19.86 -1.86
N TYR A 81 -0.96 19.73 -1.44
CA TYR A 81 -0.52 18.68 -0.52
C TYR A 81 -1.25 18.76 0.83
N ALA A 82 -1.35 19.97 1.42
CA ALA A 82 -2.04 20.17 2.69
C ALA A 82 -3.52 19.76 2.59
N ARG A 83 -4.23 20.18 1.53
CA ARG A 83 -5.61 19.76 1.28
C ARG A 83 -5.75 18.25 1.07
N ALA A 84 -4.84 17.64 0.34
CA ALA A 84 -4.86 16.19 0.10
C ALA A 84 -4.72 15.39 1.39
N LEU A 85 -3.86 15.82 2.31
CA LEU A 85 -3.66 15.17 3.61
C LEU A 85 -4.87 15.26 4.55
N THR A 86 -5.82 16.17 4.30
CA THR A 86 -7.07 16.26 5.06
C THR A 86 -8.20 15.41 4.49
N ARG A 87 -8.01 14.77 3.34
CA ARG A 87 -9.01 13.91 2.73
C ARG A 87 -9.16 12.60 3.49
N LEU A 88 -10.36 12.04 3.43
CA LEU A 88 -10.71 10.80 4.13
C LEU A 88 -10.26 9.55 3.38
N HIS A 89 -10.23 9.64 2.07
CA HIS A 89 -9.85 8.54 1.19
C HIS A 89 -8.40 8.75 0.72
N TRP A 90 -7.52 7.77 0.93
CA TRP A 90 -6.11 7.86 0.54
C TRP A 90 -5.92 8.02 -0.99
N ARG A 91 -6.90 7.59 -1.80
CA ARG A 91 -6.94 7.88 -3.24
C ARG A 91 -6.81 9.37 -3.51
N ASP A 92 -7.50 10.20 -2.73
CA ASP A 92 -7.48 11.65 -2.89
C ASP A 92 -6.13 12.26 -2.46
N GLY A 93 -5.37 11.54 -1.66
CA GLY A 93 -3.99 11.87 -1.29
C GLY A 93 -2.98 11.60 -2.41
N LEU A 94 -3.33 10.80 -3.42
CA LEU A 94 -2.46 10.60 -4.58
C LEU A 94 -2.38 11.88 -5.41
N ASN A 95 -1.18 12.44 -5.58
CA ASN A 95 -1.01 13.62 -6.42
C ASN A 95 -0.88 13.29 -7.91
N TYR A 96 -0.91 12.02 -8.29
CA TYR A 96 -0.68 11.57 -9.66
C TYR A 96 -1.62 10.47 -10.11
N GLU A 97 -1.67 10.30 -11.42
CA GLU A 97 -2.07 9.09 -12.10
C GLU A 97 -1.11 8.85 -13.27
N THR A 98 -1.17 7.65 -13.82
CA THR A 98 -0.40 7.34 -15.03
C THR A 98 -1.32 7.30 -16.26
N ARG A 99 -0.73 7.45 -17.43
CA ARG A 99 -1.41 7.29 -18.73
C ARG A 99 -2.03 5.89 -18.90
N TRP A 100 -1.52 4.89 -18.17
CA TRP A 100 -1.91 3.47 -18.30
C TRP A 100 -2.83 2.99 -17.17
N LEU A 101 -2.84 3.73 -16.05
CA LEU A 101 -3.63 3.38 -14.88
C LEU A 101 -4.11 4.66 -14.20
N SER A 102 -5.40 4.94 -14.31
CA SER A 102 -6.01 6.10 -13.68
C SER A 102 -6.05 5.96 -12.16
N ARG A 103 -6.15 7.07 -11.46
CA ARG A 103 -6.20 7.11 -9.99
C ARG A 103 -7.35 6.29 -9.42
N GLU A 104 -8.53 6.32 -10.07
CA GLU A 104 -9.72 5.57 -9.66
C GLU A 104 -9.51 4.05 -9.78
N ARG A 105 -8.74 3.60 -10.76
CA ARG A 105 -8.42 2.17 -10.96
C ARG A 105 -7.21 1.72 -10.16
N PHE A 106 -6.32 2.63 -9.83
CA PHE A 106 -5.08 2.32 -9.12
C PHE A 106 -5.35 1.76 -7.72
N VAL A 107 -6.26 2.39 -6.96
CA VAL A 107 -6.58 1.98 -5.58
C VAL A 107 -7.16 0.57 -5.51
N PRO A 108 -8.24 0.22 -6.25
CA PRO A 108 -8.74 -1.17 -6.26
C PRO A 108 -7.69 -2.18 -6.76
N THR A 109 -6.84 -1.76 -7.71
CA THR A 109 -5.75 -2.61 -8.20
C THR A 109 -4.74 -2.93 -7.09
N CYS A 110 -4.39 -1.95 -6.25
CA CYS A 110 -3.52 -2.17 -5.10
C CYS A 110 -4.09 -3.17 -4.11
N TYR A 111 -5.39 -3.10 -3.80
CA TYR A 111 -6.05 -4.07 -2.91
C TYR A 111 -6.08 -5.48 -3.50
N ARG A 112 -6.41 -5.61 -4.78
CA ARG A 112 -6.40 -6.92 -5.46
C ARG A 112 -4.99 -7.52 -5.52
N ALA A 113 -3.99 -6.72 -5.82
CA ALA A 113 -2.60 -7.17 -5.83
C ALA A 113 -2.13 -7.57 -4.42
N ALA A 114 -2.52 -6.81 -3.38
CA ALA A 114 -2.21 -7.15 -2.00
C ALA A 114 -2.90 -8.47 -1.56
N ALA A 115 -4.17 -8.67 -1.93
CA ALA A 115 -4.88 -9.92 -1.65
C ALA A 115 -4.21 -11.11 -2.34
N ALA A 116 -3.87 -11.00 -3.62
CA ALA A 116 -3.13 -12.03 -4.35
C ALA A 116 -1.78 -12.34 -3.70
N MET A 117 -1.05 -11.34 -3.20
CA MET A 117 0.21 -11.55 -2.48
C MET A 117 -0.01 -12.30 -1.15
N VAL A 118 -1.08 -12.01 -0.41
CA VAL A 118 -1.43 -12.77 0.80
C VAL A 118 -1.65 -14.24 0.45
N GLU A 119 -2.40 -14.54 -0.60
CA GLU A 119 -2.65 -15.90 -1.08
C GLU A 119 -1.35 -16.61 -1.51
N HIS A 120 -0.47 -15.90 -2.22
CA HIS A 120 0.84 -16.43 -2.62
C HIS A 120 1.74 -16.72 -1.42
N LYS A 121 1.71 -15.89 -0.38
CA LYS A 121 2.45 -16.16 0.87
C LYS A 121 1.93 -17.40 1.58
N VAL A 122 0.62 -17.66 1.56
CA VAL A 122 0.05 -18.92 2.07
C VAL A 122 0.54 -20.11 1.24
N ALA A 123 0.39 -20.03 -0.08
CA ALA A 123 0.77 -21.11 -0.98
C ALA A 123 2.27 -21.49 -0.90
N THR A 124 3.12 -20.54 -0.52
CA THR A 124 4.57 -20.74 -0.35
C THR A 124 4.98 -21.01 1.10
N GLY A 125 4.02 -21.19 2.02
CA GLY A 125 4.28 -21.48 3.44
C GLY A 125 4.87 -20.31 4.24
N ARG A 126 4.81 -19.08 3.68
CA ARG A 126 5.34 -17.86 4.34
C ARG A 126 4.34 -17.21 5.29
N LEU A 127 3.06 -17.55 5.17
CA LEU A 127 2.00 -16.97 5.98
C LEU A 127 1.05 -18.09 6.43
N PRO A 128 0.77 -18.24 7.74
CA PRO A 128 -0.23 -19.16 8.23
C PRO A 128 -1.63 -18.80 7.70
N THR A 129 -2.43 -19.81 7.34
CA THR A 129 -3.77 -19.63 6.77
C THR A 129 -4.69 -18.81 7.68
N ALA A 130 -4.61 -19.01 9.01
CA ALA A 130 -5.41 -18.24 9.97
C ALA A 130 -5.12 -16.73 9.87
N ILE A 131 -3.84 -16.35 9.81
CA ILE A 131 -3.41 -14.94 9.67
C ILE A 131 -3.80 -14.40 8.29
N ALA A 132 -3.74 -15.22 7.26
CA ALA A 132 -4.16 -14.82 5.91
C ALA A 132 -5.64 -14.46 5.86
N GLY A 133 -6.50 -15.26 6.49
CA GLY A 133 -7.94 -14.99 6.58
C GLY A 133 -8.23 -13.63 7.22
N GLU A 134 -7.56 -13.30 8.32
CA GLU A 134 -7.67 -11.99 8.98
C GLU A 134 -7.22 -10.84 8.07
N ARG A 135 -6.11 -11.04 7.33
CA ARG A 135 -5.58 -10.01 6.41
C ARG A 135 -6.50 -9.77 5.21
N LEU A 136 -7.02 -10.84 4.61
CA LEU A 136 -7.96 -10.73 3.48
C LEU A 136 -9.26 -10.04 3.91
N GLU A 137 -9.80 -10.41 5.06
CA GLU A 137 -10.98 -9.75 5.61
C GLU A 137 -10.72 -8.27 5.93
N PHE A 138 -9.53 -7.95 6.48
CA PHE A 138 -9.13 -6.57 6.71
C PHE A 138 -9.05 -5.77 5.40
N LEU A 139 -8.44 -6.32 4.33
CA LEU A 139 -8.38 -5.66 3.02
C LEU A 139 -9.78 -5.40 2.46
N ARG A 140 -10.68 -6.40 2.52
CA ARG A 140 -12.06 -6.28 2.07
C ARG A 140 -12.82 -5.20 2.83
N ARG A 141 -12.75 -5.19 4.16
CA ARG A 141 -13.40 -4.15 4.99
C ARG A 141 -12.84 -2.76 4.72
N THR A 142 -11.54 -2.67 4.45
CA THR A 142 -10.90 -1.40 4.08
C THR A 142 -11.47 -0.87 2.77
N GLU A 143 -11.56 -1.72 1.75
CA GLU A 143 -12.11 -1.35 0.45
C GLU A 143 -13.56 -0.89 0.60
N ASP A 144 -14.42 -1.66 1.27
CA ASP A 144 -15.81 -1.31 1.56
C ASP A 144 -15.93 0.03 2.32
N LEU A 145 -15.04 0.29 3.29
CA LEU A 145 -15.03 1.54 4.04
C LEU A 145 -14.64 2.72 3.14
N LEU A 146 -13.59 2.56 2.33
CA LEU A 146 -13.12 3.60 1.44
C LEU A 146 -14.15 3.98 0.38
N ASP A 147 -14.88 2.99 -0.16
CA ASP A 147 -15.98 3.24 -1.10
C ASP A 147 -17.10 4.06 -0.45
N ARG A 148 -17.39 3.82 0.83
CA ARG A 148 -18.40 4.59 1.58
C ARG A 148 -17.91 5.98 1.98
N LEU A 149 -16.61 6.22 1.99
CA LEU A 149 -16.01 7.54 2.21
C LEU A 149 -15.91 8.36 0.93
N ASP A 150 -16.13 7.73 -0.23
CA ASP A 150 -15.99 8.42 -1.50
C ASP A 150 -16.98 9.60 -1.61
N GLY A 151 -16.45 10.74 -2.04
CA GLY A 151 -17.22 11.99 -2.15
C GLY A 151 -17.56 12.67 -0.81
N LEU A 152 -17.19 12.09 0.34
CA LEU A 152 -17.37 12.73 1.64
C LEU A 152 -16.18 13.61 2.03
N THR A 153 -16.47 14.61 2.85
CA THR A 153 -15.45 15.46 3.50
C THR A 153 -15.51 15.27 5.01
N PRO A 154 -14.48 15.70 5.77
CA PRO A 154 -14.55 15.67 7.24
C PRO A 154 -15.80 16.35 7.82
N GLU A 155 -16.30 17.41 7.17
CA GLU A 155 -17.47 18.18 7.58
C GLU A 155 -18.78 17.43 7.30
N THR A 156 -18.85 16.70 6.19
CA THR A 156 -20.05 15.94 5.76
C THR A 156 -20.10 14.53 6.35
N LEU A 157 -19.03 14.11 7.06
CA LEU A 157 -18.93 12.78 7.63
C LEU A 157 -19.89 12.62 8.83
N GLY A 158 -20.86 11.73 8.70
CA GLY A 158 -21.80 11.40 9.78
C GLY A 158 -21.10 10.73 10.97
N GLU A 159 -21.64 10.88 12.17
CA GLU A 159 -21.06 10.40 13.43
C GLU A 159 -20.76 8.89 13.44
N LYS A 160 -21.64 8.08 12.87
CA LYS A 160 -21.45 6.63 12.76
C LYS A 160 -20.20 6.28 11.93
N LEU A 161 -20.08 6.91 10.77
CA LEU A 161 -18.95 6.64 9.85
C LEU A 161 -17.64 7.21 10.41
N ARG A 162 -17.69 8.34 11.10
CA ARG A 162 -16.56 8.92 11.83
C ARG A 162 -16.01 7.98 12.90
N ARG A 163 -16.87 7.31 13.66
CA ARG A 163 -16.48 6.30 14.63
C ARG A 163 -15.83 5.08 13.95
N GLU A 164 -16.40 4.65 12.84
CA GLU A 164 -15.86 3.51 12.08
C GLU A 164 -14.47 3.80 11.53
N VAL A 165 -14.24 5.00 10.98
CA VAL A 165 -12.91 5.46 10.53
C VAL A 165 -11.90 5.45 11.68
N ARG A 166 -12.28 5.93 12.86
CA ARG A 166 -11.41 5.88 14.05
C ARG A 166 -11.06 4.44 14.41
N THR A 167 -12.08 3.57 14.53
CA THR A 167 -11.84 2.15 14.83
C THR A 167 -10.93 1.49 13.81
N TYR A 168 -11.11 1.79 12.52
CA TYR A 168 -10.23 1.30 11.46
C TYR A 168 -8.79 1.79 11.66
N ASN A 169 -8.59 3.08 11.89
CA ASN A 169 -7.26 3.63 12.15
C ASN A 169 -6.60 2.97 13.36
N ASP A 170 -7.33 2.81 14.46
CA ASP A 170 -6.83 2.13 15.66
C ASP A 170 -6.40 0.70 15.37
N GLN A 171 -7.16 -0.03 14.56
CA GLN A 171 -6.82 -1.40 14.14
C GLN A 171 -5.58 -1.44 13.24
N VAL A 172 -5.45 -0.48 12.30
CA VAL A 172 -4.24 -0.35 11.47
C VAL A 172 -3.03 -0.12 12.35
N PHE A 173 -3.10 0.83 13.29
CA PHE A 173 -2.00 1.12 14.20
C PHE A 173 -1.68 -0.06 15.12
N ALA A 174 -2.68 -0.68 15.73
CA ALA A 174 -2.50 -1.86 16.57
C ALA A 174 -1.91 -3.04 15.78
N GLY A 175 -2.39 -3.30 14.56
CA GLY A 175 -1.88 -4.34 13.68
C GLY A 175 -0.42 -4.14 13.32
N HIS A 176 0.02 -2.91 13.10
CA HIS A 176 1.42 -2.58 12.88
C HIS A 176 2.28 -2.66 14.14
N ALA A 177 1.72 -2.33 15.31
CA ALA A 177 2.41 -2.40 16.59
C ALA A 177 2.57 -3.83 17.11
N LEU A 178 1.60 -4.71 16.87
CA LEU A 178 1.53 -6.06 17.45
C LEU A 178 2.20 -7.16 16.61
N ARG A 179 2.64 -6.88 15.38
CA ARG A 179 3.19 -7.91 14.48
C ARG A 179 4.69 -7.90 14.39
N ARG A 180 5.36 -7.88 15.52
CA ARG A 180 6.73 -8.34 15.63
C ARG A 180 6.79 -9.52 16.59
N ASP A 181 6.72 -10.70 16.01
CA ASP A 181 7.09 -11.92 16.66
C ASP A 181 8.54 -11.81 17.14
N GLY A 182 8.71 -11.57 18.44
CA GLY A 182 9.86 -12.02 19.21
C GLY A 182 11.19 -11.28 19.08
N GLY A 183 11.25 -10.05 18.58
CA GLY A 183 12.50 -9.27 18.62
C GLY A 183 12.28 -7.86 19.18
N PRO A 184 13.31 -7.22 19.82
CA PRO A 184 13.21 -5.82 20.21
C PRO A 184 13.01 -4.99 18.96
N GLY A 185 11.74 -4.67 18.70
CA GLY A 185 11.29 -4.12 17.44
C GLY A 185 11.82 -2.73 17.18
N ARG A 186 12.53 -2.53 16.09
CA ARG A 186 12.62 -1.23 15.49
C ARG A 186 11.26 -0.89 14.92
N LEU A 187 10.59 0.05 15.59
CA LEU A 187 9.38 0.69 15.13
C LEU A 187 9.63 1.30 13.75
N TYR A 188 9.08 0.70 12.71
CA TYR A 188 8.75 1.46 11.53
C TYR A 188 7.55 2.35 11.87
N ARG A 189 7.82 3.40 12.66
CA ARG A 189 6.96 4.57 12.80
C ARG A 189 7.06 5.38 11.54
N TYR A 190 6.52 4.91 10.46
CA TYR A 190 6.32 5.74 9.30
C TYR A 190 5.02 5.27 8.70
N TRP A 191 4.08 6.16 8.67
CA TRP A 191 3.08 6.33 7.65
C TRP A 191 1.75 6.89 8.05
N PHE A 192 1.39 7.04 9.30
CA PHE A 192 0.18 7.78 9.68
C PHE A 192 0.30 8.47 11.04
N GLU A 193 1.43 9.14 11.31
CA GLU A 193 1.42 10.21 12.30
C GLU A 193 1.09 11.51 11.57
N THR A 194 -0.18 11.78 11.35
CA THR A 194 -0.70 13.14 11.25
C THR A 194 -1.80 13.27 12.29
N ARG A 195 -1.57 14.22 13.15
CA ARG A 195 -2.34 14.69 14.31
C ARG A 195 -3.82 14.90 14.02
#